data_c59ad239134ccb49fa235382752adb45
#
_entry.id   c59ad239134ccb49fa235382752adb45
#
_cell.length_a   1.000
_cell.length_b   1.000
_cell.length_c   1.000
_cell.angle_alpha   90.00
_cell.angle_beta   90.00
_cell.angle_gamma   90.00
#
_symmetry.space_group_name_H-M   'P 1'
#
loop_
_entity.id
_entity.type
_entity.pdbx_description
1 polymer ?
#
loop_
_entity_poly.entity_id
_entity_poly.type
_entity_poly.pdbx_seq_one_letter_code
_entity_poly.pdbx_strand_id
1 'polypeptide(L)'
;MALTLLGRSNPLASSAEQLRILERPPIPSPFDRQLSQAGLFPLHATGITVLQINVGKLCNQTCRHCHVDAGPDRPETMSLETAEHCIRALANTDIPTVDITGGAPELNPNFRWLVEQARRLDRHVMDRCNLTVLLLPSQQNLAEFLAAHQVEVVASLPYYRASQTDAQRGDGVFDKSIEAIRILNRLGYGQDGSGLVLNLVYNPVGAFLPPKQEAIEAQFKNELRARHGIEFNRLYTITNMPISRFLEFLVESGNYDQYMTRLANAFNPAAAAGVMCRHTLSVGWDGRLYDCDFNQMLELPVDHGAPSHIRDFDPARLQHRRIVTRNHCYGCTAGSGSSCGGAVS
;
A
#
# COMPACT_ATOMS: atom_id res chain seq x y z
N MET A 1 6.14 -21.48 10.17
CA MET A 1 5.85 -20.20 9.49
C MET A 1 6.80 -19.13 10.00
N ALA A 2 7.28 -18.25 9.15
CA ALA A 2 8.06 -17.10 9.64
C ALA A 2 7.15 -16.19 10.47
N LEU A 3 7.68 -15.64 11.57
CA LEU A 3 6.96 -14.69 12.44
C LEU A 3 7.18 -13.25 11.98
N THR A 4 6.25 -12.36 12.34
CA THR A 4 6.38 -10.91 12.18
C THR A 4 7.51 -10.33 13.05
N LEU A 5 7.87 -9.07 12.87
CA LEU A 5 8.81 -8.38 13.77
C LEU A 5 8.32 -8.45 15.21
N LEU A 6 7.03 -8.22 15.43
CA LEU A 6 6.41 -8.29 16.74
C LEU A 6 6.53 -9.73 17.33
N GLY A 7 6.18 -10.74 16.53
CA GLY A 7 6.23 -12.14 16.97
C GLY A 7 7.63 -12.65 17.29
N ARG A 8 8.67 -12.01 16.72
CA ARG A 8 10.09 -12.30 17.02
C ARG A 8 10.68 -11.38 18.10
N SER A 9 9.88 -10.51 18.70
CA SER A 9 10.35 -9.48 19.64
C SER A 9 11.49 -8.62 19.07
N ASN A 10 11.47 -8.36 17.76
CA ASN A 10 12.48 -7.52 17.09
C ASN A 10 12.29 -6.06 17.50
N PRO A 11 13.37 -5.30 17.84
CA PRO A 11 13.25 -3.89 18.19
C PRO A 11 12.55 -3.04 17.13
N LEU A 12 12.66 -3.39 15.86
CA LEU A 12 12.00 -2.70 14.74
C LEU A 12 10.47 -2.93 14.67
N ALA A 13 9.91 -3.73 15.57
CA ALA A 13 8.45 -3.73 15.78
C ALA A 13 7.95 -2.39 16.35
N SER A 14 8.84 -1.62 17.01
CA SER A 14 8.56 -0.29 17.53
C SER A 14 8.72 0.78 16.46
N SER A 15 7.68 1.61 16.25
CA SER A 15 7.72 2.80 15.39
C SER A 15 8.80 3.80 15.84
N ALA A 16 8.98 3.98 17.13
CA ALA A 16 10.00 4.87 17.68
C ALA A 16 11.43 4.43 17.31
N GLU A 17 11.71 3.13 17.34
CA GLU A 17 13.01 2.59 16.93
C GLU A 17 13.24 2.74 15.42
N GLN A 18 12.19 2.51 14.60
CA GLN A 18 12.27 2.76 13.17
C GLN A 18 12.58 4.24 12.88
N LEU A 19 11.88 5.17 13.54
CA LEU A 19 12.11 6.61 13.38
C LEU A 19 13.52 7.01 13.82
N ARG A 20 14.01 6.47 14.94
CA ARG A 20 15.39 6.70 15.40
C ARG A 20 16.44 6.32 14.35
N ILE A 21 16.22 5.21 13.62
CA ILE A 21 17.10 4.80 12.53
C ILE A 21 16.93 5.70 11.30
N LEU A 22 15.71 6.03 10.93
CA LEU A 22 15.40 6.86 9.77
C LEU A 22 15.93 8.31 9.88
N GLU A 23 16.10 8.80 11.10
CA GLU A 23 16.58 10.17 11.35
C GLU A 23 18.10 10.27 11.59
N ARG A 24 18.81 9.13 11.68
CA ARG A 24 20.27 9.13 11.87
C ARG A 24 21.04 9.52 10.60
N PRO A 25 22.21 10.15 10.73
CA PRO A 25 23.16 10.29 9.61
C PRO A 25 23.63 8.91 9.10
N PRO A 26 24.04 8.77 7.79
CA PRO A 26 24.30 9.86 6.87
C PRO A 26 23.21 10.02 5.80
N ILE A 27 22.11 10.73 6.10
CA ILE A 27 21.20 11.15 5.04
C ILE A 27 21.72 12.48 4.51
N PRO A 28 21.91 12.67 3.18
CA PRO A 28 22.52 13.86 2.61
C PRO A 28 21.81 15.17 3.00
N SER A 29 20.48 15.11 3.20
CA SER A 29 19.67 16.21 3.69
C SER A 29 18.40 15.66 4.36
N PRO A 30 17.88 16.27 5.44
CA PRO A 30 16.54 15.99 5.92
C PRO A 30 15.49 16.24 4.83
N PHE A 31 14.44 15.43 4.77
CA PHE A 31 13.41 15.51 3.74
C PHE A 31 12.73 16.89 3.68
N ASP A 32 12.39 17.49 4.82
CA ASP A 32 11.78 18.80 4.90
C ASP A 32 12.66 19.91 4.31
N ARG A 33 13.97 19.79 4.41
CA ARG A 33 14.92 20.71 3.76
C ARG A 33 14.88 20.59 2.23
N GLN A 34 14.75 19.38 1.70
CA GLN A 34 14.60 19.16 0.26
C GLN A 34 13.27 19.73 -0.25
N LEU A 35 12.18 19.54 0.50
CA LEU A 35 10.89 20.17 0.19
C LEU A 35 10.98 21.70 0.20
N SER A 36 11.69 22.27 1.18
CA SER A 36 11.89 23.73 1.27
C SER A 36 12.67 24.27 0.07
N GLN A 37 13.72 23.58 -0.35
CA GLN A 37 14.51 23.94 -1.53
C GLN A 37 13.68 23.86 -2.83
N ALA A 38 12.71 22.96 -2.87
CA ALA A 38 11.78 22.80 -3.99
C ALA A 38 10.56 23.76 -3.91
N GLY A 39 10.43 24.59 -2.88
CA GLY A 39 9.28 25.47 -2.67
C GLY A 39 7.99 24.74 -2.29
N LEU A 40 8.09 23.52 -1.75
CA LEU A 40 6.96 22.64 -1.40
C LEU A 40 6.74 22.47 0.11
N PHE A 41 7.57 23.07 0.95
CA PHE A 41 7.42 22.98 2.41
C PHE A 41 6.67 24.20 2.99
N PRO A 42 5.74 24.00 3.91
CA PRO A 42 5.17 22.74 4.34
C PRO A 42 4.28 22.09 3.28
N LEU A 43 4.33 20.75 3.17
CA LEU A 43 3.48 20.03 2.22
C LEU A 43 2.04 20.00 2.72
N HIS A 44 1.09 20.34 1.86
CA HIS A 44 -0.34 20.35 2.19
C HIS A 44 -1.14 19.40 1.32
N ALA A 45 -2.21 18.86 1.89
CA ALA A 45 -3.23 18.17 1.13
C ALA A 45 -3.95 19.13 0.16
N THR A 46 -4.42 18.58 -0.96
CA THR A 46 -5.14 19.31 -2.03
C THR A 46 -6.59 18.85 -2.16
N GLY A 47 -7.10 18.23 -1.13
CA GLY A 47 -8.43 17.62 -1.06
C GLY A 47 -8.34 16.17 -0.59
N ILE A 48 -9.47 15.49 -0.55
CA ILE A 48 -9.54 14.04 -0.26
C ILE A 48 -10.33 13.38 -1.37
N THR A 49 -9.63 12.69 -2.27
CA THR A 49 -10.26 11.92 -3.35
C THR A 49 -10.21 10.41 -3.09
N VAL A 50 -9.39 9.98 -2.14
CA VAL A 50 -9.27 8.58 -1.72
C VAL A 50 -9.37 8.49 -0.20
N LEU A 51 -10.35 7.73 0.30
CA LEU A 51 -10.35 7.24 1.66
C LEU A 51 -9.72 5.85 1.67
N GLN A 52 -8.48 5.77 2.16
CA GLN A 52 -7.79 4.50 2.31
C GLN A 52 -8.12 3.92 3.69
N ILE A 53 -8.59 2.68 3.72
CA ILE A 53 -9.03 2.00 4.94
C ILE A 53 -8.14 0.80 5.19
N ASN A 54 -7.25 0.90 6.18
CA ASN A 54 -6.40 -0.20 6.61
C ASN A 54 -7.16 -1.04 7.65
N VAL A 55 -7.65 -2.20 7.23
CA VAL A 55 -8.53 -3.05 8.04
C VAL A 55 -7.80 -3.95 9.03
N GLY A 56 -6.47 -3.84 9.14
CA GLY A 56 -5.68 -4.56 10.13
C GLY A 56 -4.40 -5.18 9.60
N LYS A 57 -3.76 -5.99 10.44
CA LYS A 57 -2.45 -6.59 10.14
C LYS A 57 -2.50 -8.12 9.99
N LEU A 58 -3.67 -8.74 10.11
CA LEU A 58 -3.84 -10.17 9.87
C LEU A 58 -3.55 -10.50 8.41
N CYS A 59 -2.68 -11.48 8.17
CA CYS A 59 -2.30 -11.95 6.83
C CYS A 59 -1.91 -13.43 6.90
N ASN A 60 -2.15 -14.19 5.84
CA ASN A 60 -1.70 -15.56 5.73
C ASN A 60 -0.22 -15.69 5.25
N GLN A 61 0.48 -14.56 5.08
CA GLN A 61 1.87 -14.47 4.64
C GLN A 61 2.71 -13.55 5.52
N THR A 62 4.05 -13.75 5.49
CA THR A 62 5.05 -12.92 6.16
C THR A 62 6.10 -12.45 5.15
N CYS A 63 5.68 -11.62 4.18
CA CYS A 63 6.56 -11.14 3.11
C CYS A 63 7.73 -10.30 3.63
N ARG A 64 8.92 -10.47 3.06
CA ARG A 64 10.17 -9.79 3.51
C ARG A 64 10.15 -8.27 3.30
N HIS A 65 9.37 -7.76 2.34
CA HIS A 65 9.25 -6.34 2.04
C HIS A 65 8.01 -5.68 2.64
N CYS A 66 7.29 -6.38 3.52
CA CYS A 66 6.03 -5.90 4.07
C CYS A 66 6.24 -4.66 4.95
N HIS A 67 5.67 -3.54 4.56
CA HIS A 67 5.72 -2.28 5.30
C HIS A 67 4.73 -2.27 6.49
N VAL A 68 3.70 -3.14 6.47
CA VAL A 68 2.67 -3.25 7.51
C VAL A 68 3.15 -4.10 8.70
N ASP A 69 4.16 -4.95 8.51
CA ASP A 69 4.51 -6.06 9.41
C ASP A 69 3.32 -7.00 9.66
N ALA A 70 2.58 -7.30 8.60
CA ALA A 70 1.44 -8.20 8.65
C ALA A 70 1.86 -9.67 8.71
N GLY A 71 1.03 -10.50 9.33
CA GLY A 71 1.27 -11.94 9.45
C GLY A 71 0.14 -12.67 10.14
N PRO A 72 0.23 -14.02 10.22
CA PRO A 72 -0.78 -14.84 10.88
C PRO A 72 -0.81 -14.65 12.40
N ASP A 73 0.25 -14.12 12.98
CA ASP A 73 0.44 -13.86 14.41
C ASP A 73 -0.01 -12.43 14.80
N ARG A 74 -0.67 -11.68 13.90
CA ARG A 74 -1.14 -10.32 14.17
C ARG A 74 -2.64 -10.29 14.46
N PRO A 75 -3.04 -9.80 15.66
CA PRO A 75 -4.44 -9.74 16.07
C PRO A 75 -5.16 -8.46 15.61
N GLU A 76 -4.44 -7.45 15.15
CA GLU A 76 -5.02 -6.16 14.81
C GLU A 76 -6.03 -6.31 13.66
N THR A 77 -7.28 -5.97 13.94
CA THR A 77 -8.42 -6.12 13.04
C THR A 77 -9.41 -4.98 13.27
N MET A 78 -9.83 -4.31 12.21
CA MET A 78 -10.82 -3.24 12.29
C MET A 78 -12.18 -3.79 12.71
N SER A 79 -12.75 -3.18 13.74
CA SER A 79 -14.10 -3.50 14.21
C SER A 79 -15.19 -3.00 13.25
N LEU A 80 -16.40 -3.57 13.36
CA LEU A 80 -17.56 -3.09 12.61
C LEU A 80 -17.85 -1.62 12.93
N GLU A 81 -17.78 -1.21 14.20
CA GLU A 81 -17.99 0.17 14.63
C GLU A 81 -17.04 1.15 13.92
N THR A 82 -15.76 0.80 13.83
CA THR A 82 -14.78 1.63 13.09
C THR A 82 -15.10 1.68 11.60
N ALA A 83 -15.47 0.56 11.01
CA ALA A 83 -15.88 0.49 9.59
C ALA A 83 -17.15 1.33 9.34
N GLU A 84 -18.12 1.34 10.26
CA GLU A 84 -19.32 2.20 10.19
C GLU A 84 -18.97 3.68 10.22
N HIS A 85 -17.98 4.09 11.03
CA HIS A 85 -17.49 5.47 11.00
C HIS A 85 -16.88 5.83 9.63
N CYS A 86 -16.14 4.93 9.00
CA CYS A 86 -15.62 5.14 7.63
C CYS A 86 -16.75 5.32 6.62
N ILE A 87 -17.77 4.47 6.66
CA ILE A 87 -18.94 4.57 5.77
C ILE A 87 -19.72 5.87 6.03
N ARG A 88 -19.86 6.29 7.28
CA ARG A 88 -20.51 7.56 7.63
C ARG A 88 -19.73 8.76 7.07
N ALA A 89 -18.40 8.74 7.12
CA ALA A 89 -17.56 9.78 6.51
C ALA A 89 -17.78 9.83 4.98
N LEU A 90 -17.85 8.68 4.31
CA LEU A 90 -18.14 8.59 2.88
C LEU A 90 -19.55 9.09 2.54
N ALA A 91 -20.56 8.76 3.35
CA ALA A 91 -21.95 9.19 3.12
C ALA A 91 -22.14 10.71 3.24
N ASN A 92 -21.29 11.37 4.02
CA ASN A 92 -21.32 12.82 4.24
C ASN A 92 -20.35 13.62 3.36
N THR A 93 -19.75 12.99 2.35
CA THR A 93 -18.78 13.62 1.44
C THR A 93 -18.91 13.06 0.02
N ASP A 94 -18.28 13.75 -0.93
CA ASP A 94 -18.17 13.29 -2.33
C ASP A 94 -16.85 12.56 -2.61
N ILE A 95 -16.20 11.98 -1.60
CA ILE A 95 -14.98 11.18 -1.79
C ILE A 95 -15.29 10.02 -2.74
N PRO A 96 -14.71 9.98 -3.95
CA PRO A 96 -15.14 9.04 -4.98
C PRO A 96 -14.60 7.62 -4.79
N THR A 97 -13.47 7.48 -4.10
CA THR A 97 -12.73 6.21 -4.05
C THR A 97 -12.48 5.72 -2.64
N VAL A 98 -12.70 4.43 -2.43
CA VAL A 98 -12.32 3.67 -1.23
C VAL A 98 -11.22 2.70 -1.60
N ASP A 99 -10.07 2.79 -0.93
CA ASP A 99 -8.92 1.92 -1.12
C ASP A 99 -8.75 1.04 0.13
N ILE A 100 -9.18 -0.22 0.07
CA ILE A 100 -9.13 -1.16 1.20
C ILE A 100 -7.76 -1.83 1.21
N THR A 101 -7.04 -1.67 2.31
CA THR A 101 -5.67 -2.18 2.48
C THR A 101 -5.49 -2.83 3.86
N GLY A 102 -4.28 -3.34 4.11
CA GLY A 102 -3.91 -3.96 5.39
C GLY A 102 -2.89 -5.05 5.23
N GLY A 103 -3.02 -6.12 6.01
CA GLY A 103 -2.28 -7.36 5.81
C GLY A 103 -2.81 -8.13 4.60
N ALA A 104 -3.92 -8.83 4.82
CA ALA A 104 -4.80 -9.37 3.79
C ALA A 104 -6.21 -8.86 4.09
N PRO A 105 -6.66 -7.81 3.42
CA PRO A 105 -7.94 -7.15 3.74
C PRO A 105 -9.11 -8.12 3.78
N GLU A 106 -9.10 -9.10 2.91
CA GLU A 106 -10.15 -10.09 2.70
C GLU A 106 -10.34 -11.03 3.92
N LEU A 107 -9.36 -11.08 4.81
CA LEU A 107 -9.43 -11.84 6.07
C LEU A 107 -10.15 -11.08 7.19
N ASN A 108 -10.40 -9.78 7.03
CA ASN A 108 -11.21 -9.02 7.98
C ASN A 108 -12.67 -9.47 7.88
N PRO A 109 -13.35 -9.83 8.99
CA PRO A 109 -14.73 -10.30 8.96
C PRO A 109 -15.72 -9.28 8.41
N ASN A 110 -15.36 -7.99 8.44
CA ASN A 110 -16.20 -6.89 7.95
C ASN A 110 -15.87 -6.49 6.51
N PHE A 111 -14.91 -7.15 5.83
CA PHE A 111 -14.46 -6.77 4.49
C PHE A 111 -15.61 -6.73 3.48
N ARG A 112 -16.39 -7.81 3.39
CA ARG A 112 -17.51 -7.88 2.44
C ARG A 112 -18.59 -6.82 2.72
N TRP A 113 -18.92 -6.62 3.99
CA TRP A 113 -19.84 -5.57 4.41
C TRP A 113 -19.32 -4.18 4.00
N LEU A 114 -18.04 -3.89 4.21
CA LEU A 114 -17.43 -2.60 3.86
C LEU A 114 -17.50 -2.35 2.35
N VAL A 115 -17.18 -3.36 1.53
CA VAL A 115 -17.33 -3.30 0.06
C VAL A 115 -18.77 -2.99 -0.33
N GLU A 116 -19.74 -3.75 0.19
CA GLU A 116 -21.16 -3.56 -0.12
C GLU A 116 -21.67 -2.15 0.24
N GLN A 117 -21.31 -1.65 1.44
CA GLN A 117 -21.72 -0.32 1.87
C GLN A 117 -21.09 0.78 1.00
N ALA A 118 -19.81 0.69 0.67
CA ALA A 118 -19.15 1.64 -0.20
C ALA A 118 -19.76 1.65 -1.62
N ARG A 119 -20.10 0.47 -2.16
CA ARG A 119 -20.79 0.34 -3.47
C ARG A 119 -22.22 0.88 -3.45
N ARG A 120 -22.94 0.73 -2.34
CA ARG A 120 -24.29 1.35 -2.17
C ARG A 120 -24.24 2.87 -2.20
N LEU A 121 -23.12 3.46 -1.80
CA LEU A 121 -22.84 4.91 -1.91
C LEU A 121 -22.27 5.30 -3.27
N ASP A 122 -22.27 4.39 -4.25
CA ASP A 122 -21.69 4.58 -5.59
C ASP A 122 -20.20 4.96 -5.58
N ARG A 123 -19.43 4.46 -4.60
CA ARG A 123 -17.99 4.71 -4.54
C ARG A 123 -17.25 3.67 -5.34
N HIS A 124 -16.17 4.11 -6.02
CA HIS A 124 -15.19 3.18 -6.60
C HIS A 124 -14.46 2.47 -5.47
N VAL A 125 -14.42 1.13 -5.51
CA VAL A 125 -13.77 0.33 -4.46
C VAL A 125 -12.57 -0.38 -5.05
N MET A 126 -11.41 -0.17 -4.41
CA MET A 126 -10.17 -0.90 -4.69
C MET A 126 -9.85 -1.84 -3.51
N ASP A 127 -9.42 -3.05 -3.83
CA ASP A 127 -8.90 -4.04 -2.87
C ASP A 127 -7.40 -4.26 -3.11
N ARG A 128 -6.56 -3.99 -2.09
CA ARG A 128 -5.13 -4.30 -2.10
C ARG A 128 -4.93 -5.79 -1.83
N CYS A 129 -5.32 -6.58 -2.80
CA CYS A 129 -5.56 -8.00 -2.71
C CYS A 129 -4.29 -8.82 -2.44
N ASN A 130 -4.39 -9.71 -1.47
CA ASN A 130 -3.47 -10.84 -1.34
C ASN A 130 -4.00 -12.04 -2.13
N LEU A 131 -3.52 -12.22 -3.36
CA LEU A 131 -3.98 -13.26 -4.28
C LEU A 131 -4.12 -14.65 -3.66
N THR A 132 -3.23 -15.03 -2.72
CA THR A 132 -3.28 -16.37 -2.12
C THR A 132 -4.48 -16.58 -1.21
N VAL A 133 -5.14 -15.51 -0.77
CA VAL A 133 -6.38 -15.60 0.03
C VAL A 133 -7.54 -16.10 -0.82
N LEU A 134 -7.57 -15.79 -2.11
CA LEU A 134 -8.61 -16.29 -3.03
C LEU A 134 -8.64 -17.82 -3.14
N LEU A 135 -7.56 -18.50 -2.74
CA LEU A 135 -7.44 -19.96 -2.76
C LEU A 135 -7.74 -20.62 -1.42
N LEU A 136 -8.05 -19.85 -0.39
CA LEU A 136 -8.35 -20.40 0.93
C LEU A 136 -9.75 -21.04 0.95
N PRO A 137 -9.91 -22.23 1.53
CA PRO A 137 -11.24 -22.85 1.67
C PRO A 137 -12.26 -21.98 2.40
N SER A 138 -11.80 -21.12 3.32
CA SER A 138 -12.66 -20.17 4.05
C SER A 138 -13.11 -18.98 3.21
N GLN A 139 -12.51 -18.76 2.03
CA GLN A 139 -12.78 -17.63 1.13
C GLN A 139 -13.39 -18.09 -0.20
N GLN A 140 -14.15 -19.19 -0.19
CA GLN A 140 -14.91 -19.64 -1.35
C GLN A 140 -15.81 -18.49 -1.85
N ASN A 141 -15.96 -18.39 -3.18
CA ASN A 141 -16.70 -17.34 -3.89
C ASN A 141 -16.24 -15.89 -3.63
N LEU A 142 -15.05 -15.67 -3.10
CA LEU A 142 -14.52 -14.30 -2.92
C LEU A 142 -14.27 -13.63 -4.27
N ALA A 143 -13.70 -14.35 -5.23
CA ALA A 143 -13.45 -13.81 -6.57
C ALA A 143 -14.75 -13.39 -7.28
N GLU A 144 -15.80 -14.22 -7.18
CA GLU A 144 -17.14 -13.93 -7.70
C GLU A 144 -17.77 -12.73 -6.98
N PHE A 145 -17.58 -12.63 -5.66
CA PHE A 145 -18.05 -11.50 -4.87
C PHE A 145 -17.40 -10.19 -5.34
N LEU A 146 -16.07 -10.17 -5.52
CA LEU A 146 -15.32 -9.01 -6.02
C LEU A 146 -15.81 -8.60 -7.42
N ALA A 147 -16.04 -9.58 -8.31
CA ALA A 147 -16.55 -9.33 -9.65
C ALA A 147 -17.99 -8.78 -9.65
N ALA A 148 -18.89 -9.35 -8.84
CA ALA A 148 -20.26 -8.91 -8.73
C ALA A 148 -20.40 -7.46 -8.22
N HIS A 149 -19.45 -7.02 -7.38
CA HIS A 149 -19.39 -5.66 -6.85
C HIS A 149 -18.46 -4.73 -7.65
N GLN A 150 -17.92 -5.19 -8.79
CA GLN A 150 -17.01 -4.42 -9.63
C GLN A 150 -15.84 -3.80 -8.82
N VAL A 151 -15.27 -4.57 -7.89
CA VAL A 151 -14.13 -4.14 -7.09
C VAL A 151 -12.88 -4.16 -7.97
N GLU A 152 -12.13 -3.06 -8.03
CA GLU A 152 -10.81 -3.05 -8.65
C GLU A 152 -9.85 -3.88 -7.79
N VAL A 153 -9.23 -4.88 -8.38
CA VAL A 153 -8.23 -5.71 -7.72
C VAL A 153 -6.83 -5.19 -8.01
N VAL A 154 -6.13 -4.75 -6.96
CA VAL A 154 -4.72 -4.32 -7.04
C VAL A 154 -3.87 -5.35 -6.31
N ALA A 155 -3.24 -6.24 -7.07
CA ALA A 155 -2.63 -7.46 -6.53
C ALA A 155 -1.10 -7.42 -6.54
N SER A 156 -0.49 -7.83 -5.44
CA SER A 156 0.98 -7.89 -5.35
C SER A 156 1.54 -9.10 -6.07
N LEU A 157 2.23 -8.86 -7.19
CA LEU A 157 3.06 -9.83 -7.89
C LEU A 157 4.45 -9.21 -8.13
N PRO A 158 5.39 -9.31 -7.19
CA PRO A 158 6.66 -8.57 -7.24
C PRO A 158 7.48 -8.81 -8.50
N TYR A 159 7.37 -10.00 -9.10
CA TYR A 159 8.02 -10.32 -10.37
C TYR A 159 7.27 -11.42 -11.15
N TYR A 160 7.51 -11.51 -12.46
CA TYR A 160 6.88 -12.51 -13.35
C TYR A 160 7.60 -13.86 -13.36
N ARG A 161 8.51 -14.12 -12.42
CA ARG A 161 9.21 -15.41 -12.21
C ARG A 161 9.12 -15.84 -10.76
N ALA A 162 9.00 -17.14 -10.55
CA ALA A 162 8.87 -17.73 -9.22
C ALA A 162 10.04 -17.36 -8.30
N SER A 163 11.29 -17.47 -8.77
CA SER A 163 12.46 -17.24 -7.92
C SER A 163 12.49 -15.87 -7.26
N GLN A 164 12.10 -14.80 -7.95
CA GLN A 164 12.09 -13.45 -7.39
C GLN A 164 10.84 -13.18 -6.53
N THR A 165 9.68 -13.69 -6.95
CA THR A 165 8.44 -13.53 -6.17
C THR A 165 8.52 -14.32 -4.87
N ASP A 166 8.94 -15.57 -4.92
CA ASP A 166 9.05 -16.43 -3.75
C ASP A 166 10.12 -15.95 -2.78
N ALA A 167 11.24 -15.40 -3.28
CA ALA A 167 12.26 -14.77 -2.44
C ALA A 167 11.72 -13.61 -1.57
N GLN A 168 10.69 -12.91 -2.04
CA GLN A 168 10.06 -11.80 -1.31
C GLN A 168 8.84 -12.24 -0.49
N ARG A 169 8.04 -13.18 -0.99
CA ARG A 169 6.72 -13.51 -0.44
C ARG A 169 6.62 -14.88 0.23
N GLY A 170 7.57 -15.77 -0.03
CA GLY A 170 7.61 -17.14 0.47
C GLY A 170 7.44 -18.18 -0.63
N ASP A 171 7.92 -19.40 -0.35
CA ASP A 171 7.97 -20.50 -1.31
C ASP A 171 6.56 -20.87 -1.82
N GLY A 172 6.44 -21.02 -3.15
CA GLY A 172 5.21 -21.41 -3.83
C GLY A 172 4.14 -20.31 -3.90
N VAL A 173 4.45 -19.09 -3.47
CA VAL A 173 3.50 -17.97 -3.57
C VAL A 173 3.30 -17.55 -5.02
N PHE A 174 4.33 -17.65 -5.86
CA PHE A 174 4.20 -17.36 -7.28
C PHE A 174 3.13 -18.23 -7.95
N ASP A 175 3.23 -19.55 -7.83
CA ASP A 175 2.29 -20.48 -8.49
C ASP A 175 0.86 -20.27 -8.00
N LYS A 176 0.67 -20.06 -6.69
CA LYS A 176 -0.65 -19.71 -6.12
C LYS A 176 -1.17 -18.39 -6.66
N SER A 177 -0.31 -17.39 -6.83
CA SER A 177 -0.69 -16.10 -7.40
C SER A 177 -1.13 -16.24 -8.86
N ILE A 178 -0.42 -17.05 -9.66
CA ILE A 178 -0.79 -17.37 -11.04
C ILE A 178 -2.16 -18.06 -11.10
N GLU A 179 -2.40 -19.03 -10.23
CA GLU A 179 -3.69 -19.73 -10.15
C GLU A 179 -4.83 -18.74 -9.79
N ALA A 180 -4.64 -17.90 -8.78
CA ALA A 180 -5.62 -16.90 -8.38
C ALA A 180 -5.91 -15.88 -9.49
N ILE A 181 -4.90 -15.40 -10.20
CA ILE A 181 -5.09 -14.50 -11.35
C ILE A 181 -5.88 -15.19 -12.47
N ARG A 182 -5.64 -16.47 -12.73
CA ARG A 182 -6.42 -17.24 -13.73
C ARG A 182 -7.89 -17.34 -13.32
N ILE A 183 -8.21 -17.46 -12.02
CA ILE A 183 -9.59 -17.42 -11.53
C ILE A 183 -10.21 -16.05 -11.84
N LEU A 184 -9.51 -14.96 -11.51
CA LEU A 184 -9.96 -13.60 -11.80
C LEU A 184 -10.14 -13.37 -13.31
N ASN A 185 -9.20 -13.81 -14.14
CA ASN A 185 -9.31 -13.68 -15.61
C ASN A 185 -10.53 -14.43 -16.19
N ARG A 186 -10.88 -15.63 -15.65
CA ARG A 186 -12.11 -16.36 -16.08
C ARG A 186 -13.39 -15.59 -15.77
N LEU A 187 -13.38 -14.74 -14.75
CA LEU A 187 -14.50 -13.84 -14.39
C LEU A 187 -14.51 -12.55 -15.21
N GLY A 188 -13.48 -12.30 -16.02
CA GLY A 188 -13.37 -11.12 -16.88
C GLY A 188 -12.37 -10.07 -16.40
N TYR A 189 -11.75 -10.23 -15.23
CA TYR A 189 -10.73 -9.29 -14.76
C TYR A 189 -9.55 -9.20 -15.72
N GLY A 190 -9.03 -7.98 -15.91
CA GLY A 190 -7.89 -7.72 -16.80
C GLY A 190 -8.20 -7.79 -18.29
N GLN A 191 -9.46 -8.09 -18.68
CA GLN A 191 -9.87 -8.21 -20.08
C GLN A 191 -10.51 -6.91 -20.58
N ASP A 192 -10.19 -6.55 -21.82
CA ASP A 192 -10.73 -5.35 -22.45
C ASP A 192 -12.27 -5.42 -22.53
N GLY A 193 -12.92 -4.31 -22.16
CA GLY A 193 -14.38 -4.17 -22.25
C GLY A 193 -15.18 -4.87 -21.15
N SER A 194 -14.57 -5.62 -20.24
CA SER A 194 -15.29 -6.30 -19.14
C SER A 194 -15.74 -5.36 -18.03
N GLY A 195 -15.05 -4.23 -17.85
CA GLY A 195 -15.24 -3.32 -16.72
C GLY A 195 -14.61 -3.82 -15.41
N LEU A 196 -14.02 -5.03 -15.38
CA LEU A 196 -13.37 -5.61 -14.21
C LEU A 196 -11.86 -5.37 -14.27
N VAL A 197 -11.37 -4.47 -13.41
CA VAL A 197 -9.98 -4.01 -13.43
C VAL A 197 -9.11 -4.86 -12.53
N LEU A 198 -8.03 -5.42 -13.11
CA LEU A 198 -6.94 -6.09 -12.41
C LEU A 198 -5.64 -5.34 -12.66
N ASN A 199 -5.06 -4.79 -11.61
CA ASN A 199 -3.75 -4.17 -11.65
C ASN A 199 -2.76 -4.98 -10.83
N LEU A 200 -1.51 -5.09 -11.31
CA LEU A 200 -0.45 -5.78 -10.59
C LEU A 200 0.51 -4.78 -9.96
N VAL A 201 1.13 -5.17 -8.87
CA VAL A 201 2.14 -4.36 -8.17
C VAL A 201 3.50 -5.05 -8.26
N TYR A 202 4.46 -4.33 -8.82
CA TYR A 202 5.88 -4.67 -8.86
C TYR A 202 6.64 -3.98 -7.73
N ASN A 203 7.49 -4.72 -7.03
CA ASN A 203 8.49 -4.19 -6.12
C ASN A 203 9.88 -4.71 -6.49
N PRO A 204 10.92 -3.86 -6.56
CA PRO A 204 12.29 -4.33 -6.80
C PRO A 204 12.74 -5.35 -5.74
N VAL A 205 13.49 -6.36 -6.16
CA VAL A 205 14.16 -7.27 -5.23
C VAL A 205 15.40 -6.60 -4.68
N GLY A 206 15.44 -6.32 -3.36
CA GLY A 206 16.58 -5.66 -2.71
C GLY A 206 16.52 -4.13 -2.70
N ALA A 207 17.68 -3.50 -2.45
CA ALA A 207 17.84 -2.07 -2.22
C ALA A 207 18.02 -1.27 -3.52
N PHE A 208 17.05 -1.37 -4.44
CA PHE A 208 17.09 -0.72 -5.75
C PHE A 208 15.86 0.16 -5.97
N LEU A 209 16.02 1.19 -6.82
CA LEU A 209 14.87 1.93 -7.36
C LEU A 209 14.20 1.10 -8.47
N PRO A 210 12.87 1.22 -8.62
CA PRO A 210 12.19 0.56 -9.74
C PRO A 210 12.65 1.14 -11.09
N PRO A 211 12.62 0.33 -12.16
CA PRO A 211 12.80 0.83 -13.52
C PRO A 211 11.60 1.69 -13.95
N LYS A 212 11.68 2.28 -15.14
CA LYS A 212 10.53 2.99 -15.74
C LYS A 212 9.33 2.06 -15.86
N GLN A 213 8.17 2.52 -15.39
CA GLN A 213 6.96 1.70 -15.25
C GLN A 213 6.52 1.10 -16.60
N GLU A 214 6.51 1.88 -17.67
CA GLU A 214 6.06 1.40 -18.98
C GLU A 214 6.91 0.25 -19.50
N ALA A 215 8.24 0.32 -19.29
CA ALA A 215 9.16 -0.71 -19.76
C ALA A 215 8.97 -2.04 -19.01
N ILE A 216 8.81 -2.00 -17.68
CA ILE A 216 8.60 -3.21 -16.89
C ILE A 216 7.16 -3.75 -17.08
N GLU A 217 6.15 -2.90 -17.28
CA GLU A 217 4.79 -3.32 -17.60
C GLU A 217 4.74 -4.10 -18.88
N ALA A 218 5.40 -3.63 -19.94
CA ALA A 218 5.47 -4.34 -21.22
C ALA A 218 6.10 -5.73 -21.07
N GLN A 219 7.18 -5.85 -20.26
CA GLN A 219 7.80 -7.15 -19.98
C GLN A 219 6.85 -8.07 -19.20
N PHE A 220 6.16 -7.56 -18.16
CA PHE A 220 5.19 -8.35 -17.40
C PHE A 220 4.06 -8.87 -18.30
N LYS A 221 3.47 -8.00 -19.14
CA LYS A 221 2.40 -8.38 -20.07
C LYS A 221 2.86 -9.49 -21.02
N ASN A 222 4.04 -9.33 -21.63
CA ASN A 222 4.56 -10.32 -22.56
C ASN A 222 4.87 -11.67 -21.88
N GLU A 223 5.57 -11.65 -20.74
CA GLU A 223 5.98 -12.89 -20.05
C GLU A 223 4.78 -13.62 -19.43
N LEU A 224 3.86 -12.90 -18.77
CA LEU A 224 2.69 -13.53 -18.15
C LEU A 224 1.69 -14.06 -19.17
N ARG A 225 1.47 -13.34 -20.29
CA ARG A 225 0.64 -13.83 -21.38
C ARG A 225 1.24 -15.07 -22.04
N ALA A 226 2.53 -15.01 -22.43
CA ALA A 226 3.17 -16.10 -23.16
C ALA A 226 3.30 -17.37 -22.33
N ARG A 227 3.62 -17.28 -21.04
CA ARG A 227 3.89 -18.44 -20.18
C ARG A 227 2.66 -18.96 -19.45
N HIS A 228 1.72 -18.08 -19.10
CA HIS A 228 0.64 -18.40 -18.17
C HIS A 228 -0.76 -18.10 -18.71
N GLY A 229 -0.87 -17.42 -19.87
CA GLY A 229 -2.15 -16.99 -20.44
C GLY A 229 -2.87 -15.95 -19.58
N ILE A 230 -2.11 -15.11 -18.86
CA ILE A 230 -2.64 -14.12 -17.93
C ILE A 230 -2.72 -12.75 -18.59
N GLU A 231 -3.85 -12.08 -18.36
CA GLU A 231 -4.09 -10.69 -18.73
C GLU A 231 -4.28 -9.82 -17.48
N PHE A 232 -3.81 -8.58 -17.55
CA PHE A 232 -4.03 -7.55 -16.52
C PHE A 232 -3.99 -6.15 -17.16
N ASN A 233 -4.58 -5.15 -16.48
CA ASN A 233 -4.73 -3.82 -17.06
C ASN A 233 -3.44 -2.99 -16.94
N ARG A 234 -2.92 -2.79 -15.72
CA ARG A 234 -1.72 -1.97 -15.46
C ARG A 234 -0.78 -2.63 -14.46
N LEU A 235 0.49 -2.23 -14.53
CA LEU A 235 1.51 -2.56 -13.54
C LEU A 235 1.88 -1.31 -12.75
N TYR A 236 1.70 -1.33 -11.45
CA TYR A 236 2.17 -0.27 -10.57
C TYR A 236 3.57 -0.59 -10.05
N THR A 237 4.53 0.30 -10.27
CA THR A 237 5.88 0.15 -9.74
C THR A 237 5.99 0.87 -8.41
N ILE A 238 6.28 0.14 -7.34
CA ILE A 238 6.36 0.69 -5.99
C ILE A 238 7.78 0.50 -5.45
N THR A 239 8.39 1.60 -5.03
CA THR A 239 9.67 1.61 -4.30
C THR A 239 9.48 0.92 -2.94
N ASN A 240 10.40 0.06 -2.56
CA ASN A 240 10.37 -0.54 -1.22
C ASN A 240 10.58 0.56 -0.18
N MET A 241 9.56 0.78 0.66
CA MET A 241 9.61 1.79 1.72
C MET A 241 10.59 1.35 2.81
N PRO A 242 11.54 2.22 3.24
CA PRO A 242 12.57 1.86 4.24
C PRO A 242 12.00 1.82 5.67
N ILE A 243 10.93 1.06 5.86
CA ILE A 243 10.25 0.85 7.15
C ILE A 243 9.98 -0.63 7.39
N SER A 244 9.66 -1.00 8.61
CA SER A 244 9.23 -2.32 9.01
C SER A 244 10.21 -3.43 8.55
N ARG A 245 9.74 -4.55 7.96
CA ARG A 245 10.59 -5.67 7.54
C ARG A 245 11.58 -5.32 6.44
N PHE A 246 11.28 -4.36 5.60
CA PHE A 246 12.29 -3.91 4.63
C PHE A 246 13.40 -3.09 5.29
N LEU A 247 13.09 -2.30 6.32
CA LEU A 247 14.12 -1.63 7.15
C LEU A 247 15.00 -2.66 7.87
N GLU A 248 14.42 -3.73 8.43
CA GLU A 248 15.19 -4.85 9.00
C GLU A 248 16.18 -5.40 7.98
N PHE A 249 15.70 -5.75 6.77
CA PHE A 249 16.56 -6.23 5.69
C PHE A 249 17.69 -5.25 5.36
N LEU A 250 17.41 -3.95 5.29
CA LEU A 250 18.42 -2.92 4.99
C LEU A 250 19.49 -2.84 6.07
N VAL A 251 19.10 -2.92 7.34
CA VAL A 251 20.01 -2.86 8.48
C VAL A 251 20.87 -4.13 8.56
N GLU A 252 20.25 -5.30 8.48
CA GLU A 252 20.95 -6.60 8.56
C GLU A 252 21.93 -6.82 7.41
N SER A 253 21.58 -6.37 6.21
CA SER A 253 22.43 -6.48 5.02
C SER A 253 23.49 -5.37 4.91
N GLY A 254 23.50 -4.37 5.82
CA GLY A 254 24.39 -3.22 5.74
C GLY A 254 24.09 -2.25 4.60
N ASN A 255 22.93 -2.36 3.95
CA ASN A 255 22.56 -1.56 2.78
C ASN A 255 21.81 -0.26 3.13
N TYR A 256 21.49 -0.01 4.41
CA TYR A 256 20.65 1.10 4.82
C TYR A 256 21.18 2.46 4.34
N ASP A 257 22.43 2.78 4.67
CA ASP A 257 23.02 4.09 4.37
C ASP A 257 23.10 4.34 2.86
N GLN A 258 23.50 3.31 2.09
CA GLN A 258 23.55 3.41 0.63
C GLN A 258 22.15 3.58 0.02
N TYR A 259 21.15 2.88 0.55
CA TYR A 259 19.79 2.97 0.05
C TYR A 259 19.16 4.34 0.33
N MET A 260 19.28 4.85 1.57
CA MET A 260 18.77 6.17 1.92
C MET A 260 19.49 7.29 1.15
N THR A 261 20.80 7.18 0.96
CA THR A 261 21.55 8.11 0.10
C THR A 261 21.06 8.08 -1.34
N ARG A 262 20.79 6.89 -1.89
CA ARG A 262 20.24 6.73 -3.24
C ARG A 262 18.85 7.36 -3.37
N LEU A 263 17.97 7.15 -2.41
CA LEU A 263 16.63 7.76 -2.39
C LEU A 263 16.74 9.28 -2.34
N ALA A 264 17.55 9.83 -1.45
CA ALA A 264 17.72 11.28 -1.28
C ALA A 264 18.35 11.94 -2.52
N ASN A 265 19.35 11.32 -3.14
CA ASN A 265 19.96 11.83 -4.37
C ASN A 265 19.05 11.74 -5.59
N ALA A 266 18.07 10.85 -5.56
CA ALA A 266 17.05 10.69 -6.60
C ALA A 266 15.77 11.51 -6.33
N PHE A 267 15.79 12.40 -5.31
CA PHE A 267 14.63 13.23 -5.00
C PHE A 267 14.14 13.99 -6.24
N ASN A 268 12.85 13.90 -6.52
CA ASN A 268 12.21 14.53 -7.67
C ASN A 268 11.11 15.49 -7.20
N PRO A 269 11.27 16.81 -7.38
CA PRO A 269 10.26 17.80 -6.97
C PRO A 269 8.91 17.59 -7.64
N ALA A 270 8.85 17.14 -8.91
CA ALA A 270 7.60 16.87 -9.60
C ALA A 270 6.87 15.68 -8.97
N ALA A 271 7.61 14.63 -8.62
CA ALA A 271 7.03 13.51 -7.86
C ALA A 271 6.55 13.96 -6.47
N ALA A 272 7.32 14.82 -5.77
CA ALA A 272 6.91 15.36 -4.48
C ALA A 272 5.63 16.22 -4.56
N ALA A 273 5.44 16.96 -5.64
CA ALA A 273 4.21 17.72 -5.88
C ALA A 273 2.98 16.83 -6.14
N GLY A 274 3.18 15.62 -6.65
CA GLY A 274 2.12 14.67 -7.01
C GLY A 274 1.93 13.49 -6.03
N VAL A 275 2.60 13.46 -4.86
CA VAL A 275 2.50 12.33 -3.92
C VAL A 275 1.07 12.10 -3.43
N MET A 276 0.71 10.84 -3.27
CA MET A 276 -0.64 10.39 -2.92
C MET A 276 -1.20 11.00 -1.63
N CYS A 277 -0.37 11.22 -0.61
CA CYS A 277 -0.79 11.78 0.67
C CYS A 277 -1.42 13.18 0.56
N ARG A 278 -1.26 13.87 -0.57
CA ARG A 278 -1.93 15.15 -0.83
C ARG A 278 -3.42 15.02 -1.14
N HIS A 279 -3.88 13.85 -1.59
CA HIS A 279 -5.28 13.60 -1.95
C HIS A 279 -5.85 12.31 -1.32
N THR A 280 -5.07 11.61 -0.51
CA THR A 280 -5.49 10.44 0.26
C THR A 280 -5.60 10.79 1.73
N LEU A 281 -6.59 10.24 2.41
CA LEU A 281 -6.65 10.15 3.86
C LEU A 281 -6.68 8.68 4.25
N SER A 282 -5.75 8.25 5.10
CA SER A 282 -5.64 6.86 5.55
C SER A 282 -6.25 6.70 6.94
N VAL A 283 -7.10 5.67 7.11
CA VAL A 283 -7.75 5.30 8.37
C VAL A 283 -7.13 4.00 8.86
N GLY A 284 -6.58 4.01 10.07
CA GLY A 284 -6.05 2.82 10.72
C GLY A 284 -7.15 1.87 11.20
N TRP A 285 -6.78 0.63 11.45
CA TRP A 285 -7.69 -0.39 11.99
C TRP A 285 -8.33 0.01 13.33
N ASP A 286 -7.68 0.90 14.08
CA ASP A 286 -8.13 1.51 15.34
C ASP A 286 -8.90 2.82 15.16
N GLY A 287 -9.11 3.26 13.92
CA GLY A 287 -9.84 4.48 13.58
C GLY A 287 -9.00 5.76 13.59
N ARG A 288 -7.71 5.70 13.92
CA ARG A 288 -6.82 6.86 13.83
C ARG A 288 -6.61 7.29 12.39
N LEU A 289 -6.44 8.59 12.18
CA LEU A 289 -6.23 9.18 10.86
C LEU A 289 -4.76 9.47 10.60
N TYR A 290 -4.34 9.18 9.36
CA TYR A 290 -2.97 9.35 8.88
C TYR A 290 -2.97 9.94 7.47
N ASP A 291 -1.87 10.58 7.07
CA ASP A 291 -1.72 11.09 5.71
C ASP A 291 -1.56 9.98 4.66
N CYS A 292 -1.00 8.84 5.07
CA CYS A 292 -0.85 7.63 4.26
C CYS A 292 -0.64 6.40 5.17
N ASP A 293 -0.72 5.21 4.62
CA ASP A 293 -0.49 3.97 5.37
C ASP A 293 0.97 3.80 5.83
N PHE A 294 1.95 4.43 5.17
CA PHE A 294 3.33 4.44 5.65
C PHE A 294 3.49 5.24 6.96
N ASN A 295 2.84 6.42 7.03
CA ASN A 295 2.78 7.18 8.27
C ASN A 295 2.06 6.40 9.38
N GLN A 296 1.02 5.64 9.02
CA GLN A 296 0.34 4.75 9.96
C GLN A 296 1.30 3.71 10.57
N MET A 297 2.15 3.09 9.76
CA MET A 297 3.11 2.08 10.25
C MET A 297 4.21 2.66 11.13
N LEU A 298 4.44 3.96 11.03
CA LEU A 298 5.36 4.73 11.88
C LEU A 298 4.66 5.46 13.03
N GLU A 299 3.35 5.24 13.22
CA GLU A 299 2.54 5.93 14.24
C GLU A 299 2.66 7.46 14.17
N LEU A 300 2.65 8.00 12.96
CA LEU A 300 2.67 9.44 12.67
C LEU A 300 1.26 9.89 12.24
N PRO A 301 0.33 10.12 13.20
CA PRO A 301 -1.03 10.53 12.86
C PRO A 301 -1.06 11.92 12.22
N VAL A 302 -2.18 12.28 11.60
CA VAL A 302 -2.44 13.66 11.18
C VAL A 302 -2.30 14.61 12.37
N ASP A 303 -1.74 15.79 12.12
CA ASP A 303 -1.36 16.74 13.16
C ASP A 303 -1.82 18.16 12.80
N HIS A 304 -1.28 19.16 13.49
CA HIS A 304 -1.53 20.58 13.24
C HIS A 304 -3.00 20.98 13.38
N GLY A 305 -3.69 20.38 14.37
CA GLY A 305 -5.07 20.70 14.71
C GLY A 305 -6.13 19.98 13.86
N ALA A 306 -5.74 19.10 12.93
CA ALA A 306 -6.68 18.24 12.22
C ALA A 306 -7.27 17.16 13.15
N PRO A 307 -8.51 16.68 12.92
CA PRO A 307 -9.06 15.54 13.65
C PRO A 307 -8.16 14.31 13.51
N SER A 308 -7.85 13.63 14.59
CA SER A 308 -6.94 12.48 14.60
C SER A 308 -7.65 11.12 14.56
N HIS A 309 -9.00 11.11 14.56
CA HIS A 309 -9.79 9.88 14.57
C HIS A 309 -11.01 9.99 13.65
N ILE A 310 -11.38 8.90 12.99
CA ILE A 310 -12.46 8.84 11.99
C ILE A 310 -13.84 9.18 12.58
N ARG A 311 -14.09 8.93 13.87
CA ARG A 311 -15.34 9.31 14.54
C ARG A 311 -15.56 10.84 14.56
N ASP A 312 -14.45 11.60 14.56
CA ASP A 312 -14.43 13.06 14.60
C ASP A 312 -14.14 13.66 13.22
N PHE A 313 -14.41 12.89 12.15
CA PHE A 313 -14.13 13.26 10.79
C PHE A 313 -14.76 14.61 10.43
N ASP A 314 -13.93 15.55 10.01
CA ASP A 314 -14.32 16.89 9.55
C ASP A 314 -13.62 17.19 8.21
N PRO A 315 -14.32 17.12 7.08
CA PRO A 315 -13.71 17.33 5.77
C PRO A 315 -13.14 18.75 5.61
N ALA A 316 -13.74 19.77 6.22
CA ALA A 316 -13.26 21.15 6.11
C ALA A 316 -11.87 21.34 6.75
N ARG A 317 -11.59 20.61 7.83
CA ARG A 317 -10.30 20.65 8.53
C ARG A 317 -9.27 19.71 7.93
N LEU A 318 -9.71 18.64 7.24
CA LEU A 318 -8.83 17.60 6.72
C LEU A 318 -8.39 17.85 5.27
N GLN A 319 -9.22 18.50 4.43
CA GLN A 319 -8.95 18.63 2.99
C GLN A 319 -7.72 19.49 2.65
N HIS A 320 -7.28 20.38 3.53
CA HIS A 320 -6.10 21.25 3.36
C HIS A 320 -5.08 21.07 4.48
N ARG A 321 -5.15 19.94 5.22
CA ARG A 321 -4.27 19.66 6.33
C ARG A 321 -2.81 19.73 5.92
N ARG A 322 -1.94 20.12 6.84
CA ARG A 322 -0.51 19.96 6.68
C ARG A 322 -0.14 18.49 6.83
N ILE A 323 0.63 17.99 5.87
CA ILE A 323 1.08 16.59 5.84
C ILE A 323 2.27 16.42 6.76
N VAL A 324 2.26 15.35 7.55
CA VAL A 324 3.38 14.95 8.42
C VAL A 324 4.43 14.24 7.57
N THR A 325 5.61 14.84 7.46
CA THR A 325 6.72 14.33 6.66
C THR A 325 7.91 13.90 7.52
N ARG A 326 8.65 12.88 7.09
CA ARG A 326 9.90 12.39 7.66
C ARG A 326 10.79 11.82 6.54
N ASN A 327 11.98 11.36 6.88
CA ASN A 327 12.96 10.89 5.89
C ASN A 327 12.51 9.65 5.10
N HIS A 328 11.54 8.84 5.59
CA HIS A 328 10.96 7.75 4.80
C HIS A 328 10.23 8.26 3.55
N CYS A 329 9.74 9.51 3.54
CA CYS A 329 9.05 10.12 2.40
C CYS A 329 9.93 10.20 1.13
N TYR A 330 11.25 10.08 1.26
CA TYR A 330 12.12 9.90 0.10
C TYR A 330 11.74 8.67 -0.74
N GLY A 331 11.20 7.62 -0.13
CA GLY A 331 10.71 6.44 -0.85
C GLY A 331 9.59 6.75 -1.85
N CYS A 332 8.74 7.74 -1.56
CA CYS A 332 7.66 8.16 -2.46
C CYS A 332 8.10 9.16 -3.54
N THR A 333 9.25 9.84 -3.35
CA THR A 333 9.66 10.99 -4.18
C THR A 333 10.91 10.73 -5.01
N ALA A 334 11.54 9.56 -4.87
CA ALA A 334 12.73 9.18 -5.62
C ALA A 334 12.41 8.79 -7.07
N GLY A 335 13.20 9.24 -8.02
CA GLY A 335 13.08 8.90 -9.45
C GLY A 335 11.75 9.38 -10.05
N SER A 336 10.98 8.48 -10.66
CA SER A 336 9.64 8.78 -11.17
C SER A 336 8.58 8.94 -10.07
N GLY A 337 8.99 8.87 -8.80
CA GLY A 337 8.08 8.79 -7.68
C GLY A 337 7.46 7.40 -7.52
N SER A 338 6.83 7.21 -6.38
CA SER A 338 6.14 5.96 -6.04
C SER A 338 4.93 6.26 -5.19
N SER A 339 3.76 5.92 -5.69
CA SER A 339 2.51 5.99 -4.95
C SER A 339 1.83 4.63 -4.92
N CYS A 340 0.73 4.49 -4.19
CA CYS A 340 -0.10 3.28 -4.24
C CYS A 340 -0.70 3.01 -5.63
N GLY A 341 -0.67 3.98 -6.55
CA GLY A 341 -1.04 3.86 -7.97
C GLY A 341 0.16 3.76 -8.92
N GLY A 342 1.38 3.50 -8.41
CA GLY A 342 2.60 3.38 -9.21
C GLY A 342 3.38 4.69 -9.35
N ALA A 343 4.10 4.86 -10.46
CA ALA A 343 4.90 6.04 -10.76
C ALA A 343 4.04 7.31 -10.78
N VAL A 344 4.60 8.43 -10.30
CA VAL A 344 3.90 9.72 -10.14
C VAL A 344 4.21 10.68 -11.27
N SER A 345 5.43 10.59 -11.88
CA SER A 345 5.90 11.49 -12.94
C SER A 345 6.67 10.75 -14.04
#